data_3dcba7246a5969189fc7ce5b9fc4b40d
#
_entry.id   3dcba7246a5969189fc7ce5b9fc4b40d
#
_cell.length_a   1.000
_cell.length_b   1.000
_cell.length_c   1.000
_cell.angle_alpha   90.00
_cell.angle_beta   90.00
_cell.angle_gamma   90.00
#
_symmetry.space_group_name_H-M   'P 1'
#
loop_
_entity.id
_entity.type
_entity.pdbx_description
1 polymer ?
#
loop_
_entity_poly.entity_id
_entity_poly.type
_entity_poly.pdbx_seq_one_letter_code
_entity_poly.pdbx_strand_id
1 'polypeptide(L)'
;MDFSQNHTKNSVESLQATRIFLFLSQIMRKTSQFILFLLLAVACGRTPSVDWTEGATEPDGRALHTLVLHDMPKGSRVWFQELFDGKTSVEGPSMNHYQGTSWYIDIPESGTVTLKYYGRPLPRRSWVPEAFVLQQQGRADTPMEVRYLFLEHPQTEKDEGCFASNYELQPADIIPQVKRVNYGTEPLELIESHPTGWFRITIGQGGEPKVECDDEDGAFYAQVTLSKLPRPLPPMTIEDWPDYAYRGFMLDVVRDFRTVDEVLEIIDLMASWKLNTLHFHIADDESWCLEIKDFPELTEFGAHHALPDWNLQETCALKPSANGKIGNTSFYTAEEYQRILRYAWDRRIRVIPEFDTPGHSRASIKAMQAYERRTGDSSFRLQDSTDTSRYWSAQDFTDNVLSVYLSSVYKFYGVVFDEVIRLHKEAGVPLPAIHIGGDEVPDGAWSGRDRHDMKEIFINGMLDLAEARGIRLAGWEDIVKGLKPETQERLKNSLYFINVWNTEGIEGFPVVLSPAAYTYLDLAYSDDLNEIGLSWAGYVDERKTFALNPNDYKGDIIGVQAQLWSSQLRSFEDATYQMLPKGLGVAERGWNGGYLEPFETAFNRFYSIIVAREMPVWERKGYVFKKR
;
A
#
# COMPACT_ATOMS: atom_id res chain seq x y z
N MET A 1 46.81 -54.51 -39.08
CA MET A 1 45.56 -54.60 -38.37
C MET A 1 45.56 -53.44 -37.38
N ASP A 2 44.58 -52.62 -37.41
CA ASP A 2 44.37 -51.39 -36.61
C ASP A 2 44.88 -50.09 -37.25
N PHE A 3 44.10 -49.55 -38.15
CA PHE A 3 44.28 -48.21 -38.72
C PHE A 3 42.97 -47.41 -38.72
N SER A 4 42.06 -47.60 -37.75
CA SER A 4 40.75 -46.92 -37.73
C SER A 4 40.40 -46.08 -36.51
N GLN A 5 41.28 -45.90 -35.52
CA GLN A 5 40.97 -45.13 -34.30
C GLN A 5 41.60 -43.74 -34.19
N ASN A 6 42.49 -43.33 -35.11
CA ASN A 6 43.18 -42.02 -34.99
C ASN A 6 42.54 -40.87 -35.78
N HIS A 7 41.55 -41.13 -36.65
CA HIS A 7 40.89 -40.04 -37.43
C HIS A 7 39.70 -39.39 -36.72
N THR A 8 39.08 -40.04 -35.73
CA THR A 8 37.91 -39.50 -35.02
C THR A 8 38.29 -38.60 -33.84
N LYS A 9 39.47 -38.76 -33.25
CA LYS A 9 39.90 -37.89 -32.14
C LYS A 9 40.29 -36.49 -32.58
N ASN A 10 41.02 -36.38 -33.73
CA ASN A 10 41.44 -35.08 -34.26
C ASN A 10 40.28 -34.22 -34.79
N SER A 11 39.17 -34.81 -35.22
CA SER A 11 38.01 -34.08 -35.71
C SER A 11 37.14 -33.51 -34.58
N VAL A 12 37.09 -34.18 -33.43
CA VAL A 12 36.34 -33.70 -32.27
C VAL A 12 37.09 -32.56 -31.54
N GLU A 13 38.41 -32.67 -31.43
CA GLU A 13 39.22 -31.59 -30.82
C GLU A 13 39.25 -30.33 -31.70
N SER A 14 39.28 -30.46 -33.05
CA SER A 14 39.20 -29.32 -33.96
C SER A 14 37.83 -28.64 -33.94
N LEU A 15 36.74 -29.40 -33.77
CA LEU A 15 35.37 -28.86 -33.62
C LEU A 15 35.17 -28.17 -32.26
N GLN A 16 35.77 -28.69 -31.19
CA GLN A 16 35.74 -28.02 -29.89
C GLN A 16 36.56 -26.74 -29.88
N ALA A 17 37.77 -26.75 -30.46
CA ALA A 17 38.60 -25.55 -30.60
C ALA A 17 37.92 -24.47 -31.43
N THR A 18 37.23 -24.83 -32.52
CA THR A 18 36.49 -23.90 -33.38
C THR A 18 35.26 -23.32 -32.64
N ARG A 19 34.55 -24.12 -31.82
CA ARG A 19 33.44 -23.64 -31.00
C ARG A 19 33.90 -22.71 -29.87
N ILE A 20 35.01 -23.00 -29.22
CA ILE A 20 35.62 -22.14 -28.22
C ILE A 20 36.09 -20.83 -28.84
N PHE A 21 36.72 -20.88 -30.04
CA PHE A 21 37.16 -19.68 -30.74
C PHE A 21 35.97 -18.79 -31.19
N LEU A 22 34.88 -19.39 -31.68
CA LEU A 22 33.65 -18.67 -32.01
C LEU A 22 32.97 -18.07 -30.79
N PHE A 23 32.93 -18.79 -29.66
CA PHE A 23 32.40 -18.32 -28.41
C PHE A 23 33.22 -17.16 -27.83
N LEU A 24 34.55 -17.29 -27.82
CA LEU A 24 35.46 -16.21 -27.39
C LEU A 24 35.38 -14.99 -28.33
N SER A 25 35.24 -15.20 -29.65
CA SER A 25 35.06 -14.07 -30.57
C SER A 25 33.73 -13.35 -30.41
N GLN A 26 32.64 -14.06 -30.02
CA GLN A 26 31.37 -13.45 -29.69
C GLN A 26 31.44 -12.68 -28.36
N ILE A 27 32.14 -13.20 -27.35
CA ILE A 27 32.39 -12.49 -26.08
C ILE A 27 33.25 -11.26 -26.36
N MET A 28 34.32 -11.36 -27.09
CA MET A 28 35.18 -10.21 -27.45
C MET A 28 34.43 -9.15 -28.26
N ARG A 29 33.54 -9.52 -29.17
CA ARG A 29 32.70 -8.57 -29.91
C ARG A 29 31.69 -7.87 -28.98
N LYS A 30 31.06 -8.60 -28.06
CA LYS A 30 30.16 -8.02 -27.06
C LYS A 30 30.91 -7.12 -26.06
N THR A 31 32.10 -7.53 -25.61
CA THR A 31 32.94 -6.71 -24.69
C THR A 31 33.50 -5.47 -25.40
N SER A 32 33.93 -5.58 -26.68
CA SER A 32 34.39 -4.42 -27.44
C SER A 32 33.24 -3.45 -27.79
N GLN A 33 32.02 -3.96 -28.04
CA GLN A 33 30.84 -3.12 -28.21
C GLN A 33 30.44 -2.44 -26.89
N PHE A 34 30.57 -3.16 -25.77
CA PHE A 34 30.31 -2.61 -24.44
C PHE A 34 31.37 -1.57 -24.02
N ILE A 35 32.64 -1.84 -24.31
CA ILE A 35 33.74 -0.88 -24.08
C ILE A 35 33.64 0.31 -25.05
N LEU A 36 33.22 0.11 -26.29
CA LEU A 36 32.97 1.20 -27.23
C LEU A 36 31.74 2.02 -26.83
N PHE A 37 30.72 1.39 -26.26
CA PHE A 37 29.55 2.08 -25.68
C PHE A 37 29.94 2.85 -24.41
N LEU A 38 30.78 2.28 -23.54
CA LEU A 38 31.36 2.99 -22.38
C LEU A 38 32.31 4.14 -22.80
N LEU A 39 33.14 3.92 -23.83
CA LEU A 39 34.03 4.97 -24.35
C LEU A 39 33.28 6.07 -25.11
N LEU A 40 32.17 5.75 -25.79
CA LEU A 40 31.25 6.72 -26.36
C LEU A 40 30.43 7.46 -25.28
N ALA A 41 30.07 6.82 -24.20
CA ALA A 41 29.42 7.45 -23.04
C ALA A 41 30.40 8.37 -22.27
N VAL A 42 31.69 8.05 -22.27
CA VAL A 42 32.74 8.91 -21.67
C VAL A 42 33.17 10.04 -22.62
N ALA A 43 32.91 9.94 -23.93
CA ALA A 43 33.27 10.94 -24.93
C ALA A 43 32.18 11.97 -25.23
N CYS A 44 30.96 11.83 -24.73
CA CYS A 44 29.85 12.76 -24.96
C CYS A 44 29.17 13.16 -23.67
N GLY A 45 29.58 14.33 -23.16
CA GLY A 45 28.82 15.12 -22.20
C GLY A 45 28.65 14.51 -20.78
N ARG A 46 28.74 15.33 -19.78
CA ARG A 46 28.36 14.94 -18.41
C ARG A 46 26.89 14.52 -18.40
N THR A 47 26.58 13.47 -17.64
CA THR A 47 25.19 13.03 -17.46
C THR A 47 24.42 14.11 -16.71
N PRO A 48 23.24 14.52 -17.19
CA PRO A 48 22.41 15.47 -16.46
C PRO A 48 22.10 14.99 -15.04
N SER A 49 22.26 15.87 -14.06
CA SER A 49 22.07 15.58 -12.65
C SER A 49 21.46 16.74 -11.89
N VAL A 50 21.01 16.49 -10.68
CA VAL A 50 20.32 17.45 -9.82
C VAL A 50 21.00 17.54 -8.47
N ASP A 51 21.26 18.77 -7.99
CA ASP A 51 21.53 19.05 -6.59
C ASP A 51 20.31 19.75 -6.00
N TRP A 52 19.73 19.17 -4.98
CA TRP A 52 18.69 19.81 -4.19
C TRP A 52 19.26 20.19 -2.82
N THR A 53 19.05 21.45 -2.41
CA THR A 53 19.54 21.98 -1.14
C THR A 53 18.37 22.46 -0.30
N GLU A 54 18.27 21.95 0.92
CA GLU A 54 17.32 22.42 1.90
C GLU A 54 17.57 23.87 2.28
N GLY A 55 16.52 24.70 2.28
CA GLY A 55 16.56 26.07 2.71
C GLY A 55 16.22 26.25 4.19
N ALA A 56 16.78 27.27 4.83
CA ALA A 56 16.39 27.65 6.18
C ALA A 56 14.92 28.07 6.24
N THR A 57 14.26 27.77 7.36
CA THR A 57 12.88 28.20 7.61
C THR A 57 12.83 29.69 7.87
N GLU A 58 12.04 30.41 7.08
CA GLU A 58 11.78 31.84 7.21
C GLU A 58 10.76 32.11 8.34
N PRO A 59 10.67 33.36 8.83
CA PRO A 59 9.73 33.72 9.91
C PRO A 59 8.25 33.48 9.58
N ASP A 60 7.89 33.41 8.29
CA ASP A 60 6.54 33.13 7.81
C ASP A 60 6.25 31.61 7.72
N GLY A 61 7.17 30.77 8.15
CA GLY A 61 7.03 29.32 8.17
C GLY A 61 7.32 28.63 6.84
N ARG A 62 7.81 29.34 5.81
CA ARG A 62 8.26 28.75 4.54
C ARG A 62 9.77 28.55 4.55
N ALA A 63 10.30 27.70 3.66
CA ALA A 63 11.72 27.53 3.45
C ALA A 63 12.10 27.84 2.00
N LEU A 64 13.26 28.50 1.81
CA LEU A 64 13.77 28.85 0.48
C LEU A 64 14.73 27.76 -0.01
N HIS A 65 14.19 26.75 -0.68
CA HIS A 65 14.97 25.65 -1.25
C HIS A 65 15.70 26.06 -2.53
N THR A 66 16.80 25.38 -2.82
CA THR A 66 17.59 25.60 -4.05
C THR A 66 17.71 24.31 -4.84
N LEU A 67 17.43 24.40 -6.13
CA LEU A 67 17.57 23.32 -7.11
C LEU A 67 18.63 23.75 -8.13
N VAL A 68 19.66 22.93 -8.30
CA VAL A 68 20.71 23.13 -9.31
C VAL A 68 20.65 21.96 -10.29
N LEU A 69 20.25 22.26 -11.51
CA LEU A 69 20.15 21.31 -12.61
C LEU A 69 21.43 21.41 -13.46
N HIS A 70 22.23 20.35 -13.49
CA HIS A 70 23.54 20.36 -14.16
C HIS A 70 23.45 19.77 -15.58
N ASP A 71 24.19 20.37 -16.50
CA ASP A 71 24.36 19.92 -17.89
C ASP A 71 23.04 19.78 -18.67
N MET A 72 22.12 20.72 -18.44
CA MET A 72 20.80 20.73 -19.07
C MET A 72 20.87 21.10 -20.55
N PRO A 73 20.18 20.34 -21.43
CA PRO A 73 19.97 20.73 -22.82
C PRO A 73 18.94 21.87 -22.92
N LYS A 74 19.24 22.89 -23.73
CA LYS A 74 18.26 23.94 -24.03
C LYS A 74 16.99 23.35 -24.64
N GLY A 75 15.83 23.87 -24.20
CA GLY A 75 14.52 23.44 -24.68
C GLY A 75 14.12 22.03 -24.21
N SER A 76 14.77 21.52 -23.16
CA SER A 76 14.30 20.32 -22.45
C SER A 76 13.35 20.69 -21.33
N ARG A 77 12.72 19.67 -20.74
CA ARG A 77 11.85 19.77 -19.57
C ARG A 77 12.37 18.82 -18.50
N VAL A 78 12.40 19.26 -17.24
CA VAL A 78 12.73 18.42 -16.11
C VAL A 78 11.45 18.20 -15.31
N TRP A 79 11.02 16.95 -15.21
CA TRP A 79 9.93 16.50 -14.36
C TRP A 79 10.46 16.03 -13.03
N PHE A 80 9.66 16.19 -11.97
CA PHE A 80 9.92 15.62 -10.65
C PHE A 80 8.61 15.49 -9.87
N GLN A 81 8.67 14.77 -8.78
CA GLN A 81 7.56 14.59 -7.87
C GLN A 81 7.87 15.24 -6.53
N GLU A 82 6.89 15.89 -5.96
CA GLU A 82 6.98 16.46 -4.62
C GLU A 82 5.59 16.53 -4.01
N LEU A 83 5.49 16.04 -2.78
CA LEU A 83 4.29 16.20 -1.98
C LEU A 83 4.11 17.67 -1.63
N PHE A 84 2.86 18.15 -1.71
CA PHE A 84 2.39 19.48 -1.31
C PHE A 84 2.49 20.60 -2.34
N ASP A 85 1.44 21.40 -2.29
CA ASP A 85 1.20 22.63 -3.02
C ASP A 85 1.95 23.85 -2.43
N GLY A 86 1.70 25.01 -2.98
CA GLY A 86 2.14 26.29 -2.44
C GLY A 86 3.57 26.69 -2.76
N LYS A 87 4.21 26.05 -3.75
CA LYS A 87 5.54 26.41 -4.22
C LYS A 87 5.52 27.68 -5.04
N THR A 88 6.42 28.60 -4.73
CA THR A 88 6.57 29.85 -5.48
C THR A 88 8.01 30.01 -5.90
N SER A 89 8.25 30.00 -7.21
CA SER A 89 9.58 30.29 -7.77
C SER A 89 9.95 31.75 -7.46
N VAL A 90 11.17 31.95 -6.98
CA VAL A 90 11.71 33.25 -6.60
C VAL A 90 12.84 33.66 -7.53
N GLU A 91 13.64 32.70 -7.98
CA GLU A 91 14.79 32.93 -8.85
C GLU A 91 14.89 31.75 -9.84
N GLY A 92 15.22 32.05 -11.08
CA GLY A 92 15.35 31.08 -12.16
C GLY A 92 14.06 30.82 -12.92
N PRO A 93 13.96 29.69 -13.68
CA PRO A 93 12.77 29.34 -14.41
C PRO A 93 11.60 28.97 -13.46
N SER A 94 10.39 29.13 -13.95
CA SER A 94 9.19 28.79 -13.17
C SER A 94 9.04 27.30 -12.97
N MET A 95 8.64 26.91 -11.77
CA MET A 95 8.08 25.58 -11.49
C MET A 95 6.60 25.58 -11.88
N ASN A 96 6.19 24.55 -12.59
CA ASN A 96 4.82 24.42 -13.06
C ASN A 96 4.24 23.16 -12.43
N HIS A 97 3.14 23.29 -11.70
CA HIS A 97 2.36 22.15 -11.23
C HIS A 97 1.55 21.57 -12.39
N TYR A 98 1.52 20.26 -12.51
CA TYR A 98 0.75 19.58 -13.54
C TYR A 98 -0.50 18.93 -12.94
N GLN A 99 -0.34 17.83 -12.21
CA GLN A 99 -1.41 17.09 -11.54
C GLN A 99 -0.82 16.25 -10.41
N GLY A 100 -1.56 16.06 -9.33
CA GLY A 100 -1.11 15.28 -8.19
C GLY A 100 0.23 15.79 -7.66
N THR A 101 1.18 14.92 -7.45
CA THR A 101 2.53 15.27 -7.00
C THR A 101 3.49 15.68 -8.13
N SER A 102 3.02 15.76 -9.39
CA SER A 102 3.87 15.98 -10.56
C SER A 102 4.11 17.45 -10.87
N TRP A 103 5.38 17.82 -10.95
CA TRP A 103 5.87 19.17 -11.26
C TRP A 103 6.84 19.13 -12.43
N TYR A 104 6.97 20.24 -13.16
CA TYR A 104 7.97 20.36 -14.21
C TYR A 104 8.58 21.75 -14.31
N ILE A 105 9.78 21.81 -14.91
CA ILE A 105 10.56 23.01 -15.20
C ILE A 105 10.96 22.97 -16.67
N ASP A 106 10.58 23.98 -17.46
CA ASP A 106 11.07 24.15 -18.83
C ASP A 106 12.45 24.82 -18.80
N ILE A 107 13.42 24.26 -19.52
CA ILE A 107 14.82 24.68 -19.52
C ILE A 107 15.06 25.70 -20.65
N PRO A 108 15.24 26.99 -20.35
CA PRO A 108 15.35 28.02 -21.38
C PRO A 108 16.71 28.05 -22.09
N GLU A 109 17.78 27.62 -21.41
CA GLU A 109 19.16 27.67 -21.93
C GLU A 109 19.94 26.41 -21.53
N SER A 110 20.93 26.04 -22.35
CA SER A 110 21.81 24.90 -22.04
C SER A 110 22.83 25.23 -20.96
N GLY A 111 23.21 24.22 -20.17
CA GLY A 111 24.20 24.34 -19.11
C GLY A 111 23.61 24.11 -17.73
N THR A 112 24.20 24.79 -16.74
CA THR A 112 23.70 24.69 -15.36
C THR A 112 22.59 25.71 -15.14
N VAL A 113 21.44 25.23 -14.65
CA VAL A 113 20.27 26.04 -14.33
C VAL A 113 20.03 26.00 -12.84
N THR A 114 19.99 27.16 -12.20
CA THR A 114 19.67 27.29 -10.78
C THR A 114 18.26 27.86 -10.61
N LEU A 115 17.51 27.24 -9.71
CA LEU A 115 16.17 27.65 -9.33
C LEU A 115 16.11 27.77 -7.81
N LYS A 116 15.51 28.85 -7.31
CA LYS A 116 15.11 28.97 -5.89
C LYS A 116 13.61 29.11 -5.78
N TYR A 117 13.05 28.42 -4.82
CA TYR A 117 11.62 28.42 -4.59
C TYR A 117 11.26 28.34 -3.11
N TYR A 118 10.18 29.00 -2.75
CA TYR A 118 9.57 28.82 -1.44
C TYR A 118 8.73 27.55 -1.45
N GLY A 119 8.99 26.70 -0.47
CA GLY A 119 8.21 25.51 -0.13
C GLY A 119 7.95 25.45 1.36
N ARG A 120 7.24 24.43 1.82
CA ARG A 120 7.15 24.17 3.26
C ARG A 120 8.52 23.77 3.79
N PRO A 121 8.88 24.13 5.05
CA PRO A 121 10.01 23.49 5.71
C PRO A 121 9.75 22.00 5.69
N LEU A 122 10.69 21.25 5.16
CA LEU A 122 10.50 19.79 5.07
C LEU A 122 10.70 19.20 6.46
N PRO A 123 9.66 18.73 7.11
CA PRO A 123 9.80 18.11 8.43
C PRO A 123 10.56 16.79 8.34
N ARG A 124 10.70 16.20 7.12
CA ARG A 124 11.29 14.88 6.93
C ARG A 124 12.07 14.74 5.64
N ARG A 125 13.14 13.96 5.68
CA ARG A 125 13.97 13.66 4.50
C ARG A 125 13.24 12.84 3.43
N SER A 126 12.20 12.10 3.80
CA SER A 126 11.34 11.37 2.86
C SER A 126 10.41 12.26 2.03
N TRP A 127 10.31 13.55 2.33
CA TRP A 127 9.42 14.49 1.65
C TRP A 127 10.13 15.40 0.65
N VAL A 128 11.36 15.07 0.30
CA VAL A 128 12.13 15.82 -0.70
C VAL A 128 11.60 15.60 -2.10
N PRO A 129 11.82 16.54 -3.04
CA PRO A 129 11.52 16.31 -4.44
C PRO A 129 12.26 15.08 -4.96
N GLU A 130 11.61 14.26 -5.74
CA GLU A 130 12.16 12.99 -6.20
C GLU A 130 11.75 12.64 -7.63
N ALA A 131 12.18 11.47 -8.11
CA ALA A 131 11.85 10.95 -9.43
C ALA A 131 12.13 11.98 -10.55
N PHE A 132 13.29 12.62 -10.51
CA PHE A 132 13.68 13.58 -11.52
C PHE A 132 13.93 12.91 -12.86
N VAL A 133 13.29 13.45 -13.90
CA VAL A 133 13.35 12.92 -15.25
C VAL A 133 13.55 14.05 -16.25
N LEU A 134 14.56 13.89 -17.10
CA LEU A 134 14.78 14.77 -18.24
C LEU A 134 13.97 14.31 -19.45
N GLN A 135 13.06 15.16 -19.91
CA GLN A 135 12.27 14.97 -21.13
C GLN A 135 12.77 15.86 -22.24
N GLN A 136 12.94 15.30 -23.44
CA GLN A 136 13.31 16.02 -24.65
C GLN A 136 12.39 15.61 -25.80
N GLN A 137 11.97 16.58 -26.61
CA GLN A 137 11.10 16.29 -27.73
C GLN A 137 11.75 15.29 -28.72
N GLY A 138 11.07 14.18 -29.00
CA GLY A 138 11.53 13.16 -29.92
C GLY A 138 12.66 12.26 -29.38
N ARG A 139 12.92 12.27 -28.08
CA ARG A 139 13.85 11.37 -27.39
C ARG A 139 13.16 10.60 -26.27
N ALA A 140 13.76 9.50 -25.87
CA ALA A 140 13.31 8.77 -24.68
C ALA A 140 13.58 9.60 -23.43
N ASP A 141 12.65 9.52 -22.47
CA ASP A 141 12.78 10.14 -21.16
C ASP A 141 13.95 9.52 -20.40
N THR A 142 14.70 10.36 -19.68
CA THR A 142 15.94 9.96 -19.02
C THR A 142 15.88 10.25 -17.53
N PRO A 143 15.88 9.23 -16.65
CA PRO A 143 16.01 9.44 -15.20
C PRO A 143 17.29 10.18 -14.86
N MET A 144 17.25 11.06 -13.87
CA MET A 144 18.37 11.88 -13.44
C MET A 144 18.85 11.46 -12.05
N GLU A 145 20.16 11.53 -11.83
CA GLU A 145 20.72 11.37 -10.48
C GLU A 145 20.49 12.62 -9.65
N VAL A 146 20.12 12.42 -8.39
CA VAL A 146 19.85 13.52 -7.43
C VAL A 146 20.81 13.44 -6.26
N ARG A 147 21.39 14.58 -5.90
CA ARG A 147 22.15 14.74 -4.67
C ARG A 147 21.40 15.68 -3.74
N TYR A 148 21.08 15.20 -2.54
CA TYR A 148 20.40 15.96 -1.50
C TYR A 148 21.41 16.58 -0.51
N LEU A 149 21.27 17.86 -0.26
CA LEU A 149 22.09 18.63 0.68
C LEU A 149 21.16 19.17 1.77
N PHE A 150 21.16 18.49 2.90
CA PHE A 150 20.33 18.83 4.06
C PHE A 150 21.06 19.79 5.00
N LEU A 151 20.29 20.65 5.67
CA LEU A 151 20.79 21.43 6.80
C LEU A 151 21.01 20.52 8.00
N GLU A 152 21.96 20.91 8.87
CA GLU A 152 22.07 20.29 10.18
C GLU A 152 20.91 20.79 11.05
N HIS A 153 20.02 19.88 11.43
CA HIS A 153 18.96 20.15 12.40
C HIS A 153 19.39 19.65 13.78
N PRO A 154 19.08 20.41 14.86
CA PRO A 154 19.29 19.88 16.20
C PRO A 154 18.54 18.56 16.31
N GLN A 155 19.24 17.51 16.71
CA GLN A 155 18.58 16.25 17.07
C GLN A 155 17.62 16.57 18.20
N THR A 156 16.32 16.32 18.02
CA THR A 156 15.40 16.25 19.13
C THR A 156 15.97 15.24 20.11
N GLU A 157 16.08 15.61 21.39
CA GLU A 157 16.50 14.63 22.41
C GLU A 157 15.65 13.37 22.18
N LYS A 158 16.33 12.30 21.79
CA LYS A 158 15.67 11.00 21.72
C LYS A 158 15.12 10.80 23.12
N ASP A 159 13.83 10.77 23.25
CA ASP A 159 13.20 10.19 24.40
C ASP A 159 13.54 8.70 24.34
N GLU A 160 14.80 8.42 24.71
CA GLU A 160 15.29 7.08 24.99
C GLU A 160 14.59 6.65 26.30
N GLY A 161 13.30 6.62 26.27
CA GLY A 161 12.50 5.85 27.20
C GLY A 161 12.95 4.41 27.02
N CYS A 162 14.15 4.13 27.51
CA CYS A 162 14.64 2.78 27.73
C CYS A 162 13.57 2.10 28.59
N PHE A 163 12.59 1.49 27.94
CA PHE A 163 11.75 0.50 28.56
C PHE A 163 12.64 -0.72 28.85
N ALA A 164 13.54 -0.59 29.83
CA ALA A 164 14.16 -1.73 30.47
C ALA A 164 13.02 -2.46 31.20
N SER A 165 12.27 -3.22 30.45
CA SER A 165 11.23 -4.06 31.00
C SER A 165 11.90 -5.10 31.91
N ASN A 166 11.65 -5.00 33.20
CA ASN A 166 11.96 -6.05 34.16
C ASN A 166 10.93 -7.20 34.11
N TYR A 167 10.15 -7.28 33.02
CA TYR A 167 9.15 -8.31 32.86
C TYR A 167 9.80 -9.65 32.54
N GLU A 168 9.57 -10.65 33.38
CA GLU A 168 10.05 -12.02 33.18
C GLU A 168 9.08 -12.81 32.30
N LEU A 169 9.50 -13.11 31.05
CA LEU A 169 8.67 -13.80 30.08
C LEU A 169 8.30 -15.20 30.50
N GLN A 170 7.00 -15.49 30.42
CA GLN A 170 6.46 -16.83 30.61
C GLN A 170 6.42 -17.60 29.26
N PRO A 171 6.35 -18.94 29.29
CA PRO A 171 6.31 -19.74 28.06
C PRO A 171 5.19 -19.37 27.08
N ALA A 172 4.01 -19.03 27.59
CA ALA A 172 2.84 -18.66 26.77
C ALA A 172 2.77 -17.16 26.43
N ASP A 173 3.83 -16.40 26.71
CA ASP A 173 3.89 -14.98 26.31
C ASP A 173 4.22 -14.89 24.81
N ILE A 174 3.19 -14.70 24.01
CA ILE A 174 3.21 -14.55 22.55
C ILE A 174 2.27 -13.38 22.15
N ILE A 175 2.34 -12.94 20.91
CA ILE A 175 1.43 -11.93 20.35
C ILE A 175 0.65 -12.55 19.17
N PRO A 176 -0.69 -12.37 19.10
CA PRO A 176 -1.56 -11.81 20.15
C PRO A 176 -1.50 -12.61 21.46
N GLN A 177 -1.69 -11.89 22.58
CA GLN A 177 -1.61 -12.50 23.90
C GLN A 177 -2.75 -13.49 24.10
N VAL A 178 -2.45 -14.66 24.66
CA VAL A 178 -3.46 -15.68 24.96
C VAL A 178 -4.31 -15.29 26.16
N LYS A 179 -5.61 -15.56 26.10
CA LYS A 179 -6.57 -15.15 27.13
C LYS A 179 -6.46 -15.95 28.42
N ARG A 180 -6.27 -17.26 28.29
CA ARG A 180 -6.27 -18.19 29.44
C ARG A 180 -5.12 -19.16 29.35
N VAL A 181 -4.30 -19.18 30.39
CA VAL A 181 -3.17 -20.11 30.54
C VAL A 181 -3.16 -20.71 31.93
N ASN A 182 -2.96 -22.00 32.02
CA ASN A 182 -2.60 -22.67 33.25
C ASN A 182 -1.29 -23.44 33.07
N TYR A 183 -0.29 -23.11 33.87
CA TYR A 183 0.99 -23.82 33.88
C TYR A 183 0.91 -25.05 34.80
N GLY A 184 1.17 -26.24 34.27
CA GLY A 184 1.06 -27.51 34.97
C GLY A 184 0.02 -28.43 34.37
N THR A 185 -0.50 -29.36 35.18
CA THR A 185 -1.43 -30.42 34.73
C THR A 185 -2.87 -30.20 35.18
N GLU A 186 -3.12 -29.11 35.94
CA GLU A 186 -4.47 -28.81 36.39
C GLU A 186 -5.34 -28.35 35.20
N PRO A 187 -6.60 -28.81 35.10
CA PRO A 187 -7.50 -28.39 34.03
C PRO A 187 -7.92 -26.93 34.20
N LEU A 188 -8.15 -26.24 33.09
CA LEU A 188 -8.89 -24.99 33.08
C LEU A 188 -10.38 -25.25 33.30
N GLU A 189 -11.07 -24.33 33.98
CA GLU A 189 -12.54 -24.37 34.04
C GLU A 189 -13.11 -24.29 32.63
N LEU A 190 -14.13 -25.11 32.38
CA LEU A 190 -14.82 -25.13 31.08
C LEU A 190 -15.58 -23.83 30.85
N ILE A 191 -15.52 -23.28 29.63
CA ILE A 191 -16.45 -22.23 29.20
C ILE A 191 -17.73 -22.89 28.67
N GLU A 192 -18.89 -22.28 28.96
CA GLU A 192 -20.19 -22.85 28.60
C GLU A 192 -20.47 -22.87 27.10
N SER A 193 -19.93 -21.89 26.36
CA SER A 193 -20.04 -21.81 24.90
C SER A 193 -18.74 -21.36 24.28
N HIS A 194 -18.37 -21.96 23.17
CA HIS A 194 -17.15 -21.62 22.46
C HIS A 194 -17.43 -20.53 21.40
N PRO A 195 -16.69 -19.41 21.42
CA PRO A 195 -16.73 -18.42 20.34
C PRO A 195 -16.14 -18.98 19.05
N THR A 196 -16.49 -18.40 17.90
CA THR A 196 -15.87 -18.74 16.61
C THR A 196 -14.35 -18.54 16.69
N GLY A 197 -13.58 -19.50 16.19
CA GLY A 197 -12.13 -19.49 16.25
C GLY A 197 -11.55 -19.92 17.60
N TRP A 198 -12.38 -20.46 18.50
CA TRP A 198 -11.94 -21.01 19.77
C TRP A 198 -11.03 -22.23 19.57
N PHE A 199 -10.02 -22.33 20.44
CA PHE A 199 -9.18 -23.51 20.55
C PHE A 199 -8.65 -23.72 21.97
N ARG A 200 -8.30 -24.98 22.27
CA ARG A 200 -7.58 -25.37 23.48
C ARG A 200 -6.38 -26.21 23.10
N ILE A 201 -5.23 -25.88 23.68
CA ILE A 201 -3.98 -26.65 23.56
C ILE A 201 -3.64 -27.21 24.94
N THR A 202 -3.55 -28.52 25.08
CA THR A 202 -3.11 -29.19 26.30
C THR A 202 -1.77 -29.87 26.06
N ILE A 203 -0.75 -29.53 26.85
CA ILE A 203 0.60 -30.08 26.78
C ILE A 203 0.86 -30.83 28.09
N GLY A 204 0.99 -32.16 27.99
CA GLY A 204 1.29 -33.02 29.15
C GLY A 204 2.79 -33.09 29.46
N GLN A 205 3.14 -33.93 30.45
CA GLN A 205 4.54 -34.14 30.86
C GLN A 205 5.46 -34.65 29.73
N GLY A 206 4.90 -35.31 28.72
CA GLY A 206 5.63 -35.78 27.54
C GLY A 206 5.96 -34.72 26.50
N GLY A 207 5.44 -33.50 26.64
CA GLY A 207 5.64 -32.40 25.72
C GLY A 207 4.84 -32.47 24.41
N GLU A 208 4.04 -33.51 24.19
CA GLU A 208 3.16 -33.65 23.01
C GLU A 208 1.90 -32.81 23.19
N PRO A 209 1.58 -31.88 22.27
CA PRO A 209 0.39 -31.06 22.34
C PRO A 209 -0.86 -31.82 21.83
N LYS A 210 -1.97 -31.73 22.57
CA LYS A 210 -3.31 -32.07 22.09
C LYS A 210 -4.05 -30.76 21.79
N VAL A 211 -4.66 -30.67 20.60
CA VAL A 211 -5.48 -29.54 20.17
C VAL A 211 -6.95 -29.94 20.12
N GLU A 212 -7.79 -29.08 20.68
CA GLU A 212 -9.26 -29.15 20.60
C GLU A 212 -9.74 -27.81 20.00
N CYS A 213 -10.64 -27.84 19.04
CA CYS A 213 -11.21 -26.68 18.36
C CYS A 213 -12.57 -27.07 17.75
N ASP A 214 -13.46 -26.11 17.54
CA ASP A 214 -14.79 -26.35 16.99
C ASP A 214 -14.88 -26.04 15.48
N ASP A 215 -13.93 -25.26 14.96
CA ASP A 215 -13.90 -24.86 13.56
C ASP A 215 -12.47 -24.85 12.99
N GLU A 216 -12.39 -24.68 11.67
CA GLU A 216 -11.10 -24.66 10.97
C GLU A 216 -10.26 -23.40 11.30
N ASP A 217 -10.91 -22.29 11.67
CA ASP A 217 -10.23 -21.07 12.09
C ASP A 217 -9.53 -21.29 13.44
N GLY A 218 -10.22 -21.92 14.40
CA GLY A 218 -9.64 -22.32 15.69
C GLY A 218 -8.46 -23.31 15.51
N ALA A 219 -8.60 -24.28 14.60
CA ALA A 219 -7.51 -25.20 14.28
C ALA A 219 -6.28 -24.46 13.76
N PHE A 220 -6.47 -23.49 12.86
CA PHE A 220 -5.40 -22.66 12.31
C PHE A 220 -4.73 -21.79 13.40
N TYR A 221 -5.53 -21.09 14.23
CA TYR A 221 -5.00 -20.26 15.29
C TYR A 221 -4.26 -21.05 16.37
N ALA A 222 -4.68 -22.28 16.65
CA ALA A 222 -3.94 -23.18 17.52
C ALA A 222 -2.54 -23.51 16.94
N GLN A 223 -2.45 -23.79 15.65
CA GLN A 223 -1.16 -24.03 14.97
C GLN A 223 -0.25 -22.81 15.02
N VAL A 224 -0.79 -21.60 14.74
CA VAL A 224 -0.06 -20.34 14.86
C VAL A 224 0.48 -20.16 16.28
N THR A 225 -0.37 -20.38 17.29
CA THR A 225 0.02 -20.32 18.71
C THR A 225 1.15 -21.30 19.01
N LEU A 226 1.00 -22.58 18.64
CA LEU A 226 2.03 -23.62 18.87
C LEU A 226 3.36 -23.28 18.20
N SER A 227 3.33 -22.65 17.03
CA SER A 227 4.54 -22.25 16.30
C SER A 227 5.36 -21.18 17.01
N LYS A 228 4.72 -20.35 17.84
CA LYS A 228 5.34 -19.25 18.61
C LYS A 228 5.83 -19.68 20.00
N LEU A 229 5.36 -20.81 20.51
CA LEU A 229 5.78 -21.27 21.84
C LEU A 229 7.24 -21.74 21.84
N PRO A 230 8.01 -21.47 22.93
CA PRO A 230 9.40 -21.91 23.04
C PRO A 230 9.51 -23.44 23.15
N ARG A 231 10.59 -23.98 22.65
CA ARG A 231 10.90 -25.41 22.73
C ARG A 231 12.03 -25.68 23.74
N PRO A 232 11.97 -26.75 24.57
CA PRO A 232 10.89 -27.74 24.65
C PRO A 232 9.59 -27.16 25.23
N LEU A 233 8.42 -27.71 24.87
CA LEU A 233 7.13 -27.27 25.40
C LEU A 233 6.98 -27.72 26.87
N PRO A 234 6.76 -26.78 27.82
CA PRO A 234 6.44 -27.16 29.19
C PRO A 234 5.00 -27.66 29.33
N PRO A 235 4.70 -28.48 30.36
CA PRO A 235 3.32 -28.84 30.66
C PRO A 235 2.48 -27.60 30.95
N MET A 236 1.40 -27.41 30.15
CA MET A 236 0.47 -26.28 30.31
C MET A 236 -0.82 -26.53 29.53
N THR A 237 -1.85 -25.79 29.87
CA THR A 237 -3.09 -25.68 29.08
C THR A 237 -3.27 -24.24 28.66
N ILE A 238 -3.48 -24.02 27.36
CA ILE A 238 -3.84 -22.73 26.75
C ILE A 238 -5.26 -22.84 26.23
N GLU A 239 -6.09 -21.83 26.47
CA GLU A 239 -7.40 -21.70 25.88
C GLU A 239 -7.56 -20.27 25.37
N ASP A 240 -7.95 -20.11 24.09
CA ASP A 240 -7.91 -18.81 23.45
C ASP A 240 -8.93 -18.69 22.29
N TRP A 241 -9.33 -17.46 21.96
CA TRP A 241 -10.28 -17.11 20.89
C TRP A 241 -10.18 -15.61 20.59
N PRO A 242 -10.61 -15.15 19.39
CA PRO A 242 -10.68 -13.70 19.09
C PRO A 242 -11.93 -13.05 19.72
N ASP A 243 -11.81 -11.81 20.16
CA ASP A 243 -12.97 -11.00 20.61
C ASP A 243 -13.72 -10.40 19.41
N TYR A 244 -13.04 -10.12 18.30
CA TYR A 244 -13.66 -9.59 17.11
C TYR A 244 -13.62 -10.57 15.93
N ALA A 245 -14.75 -10.65 15.22
CA ALA A 245 -14.89 -11.48 14.02
C ALA A 245 -14.04 -10.94 12.85
N TYR A 246 -13.86 -9.61 12.77
CA TYR A 246 -13.06 -8.94 11.75
C TYR A 246 -11.74 -8.43 12.36
N ARG A 247 -10.62 -8.83 11.77
CA ARG A 247 -9.27 -8.40 12.15
C ARG A 247 -8.50 -8.15 10.88
N GLY A 248 -8.48 -6.87 10.47
CA GLY A 248 -8.08 -6.47 9.12
C GLY A 248 -6.69 -5.86 9.02
N PHE A 249 -6.19 -5.94 7.80
CA PHE A 249 -5.06 -5.19 7.32
C PHE A 249 -5.38 -4.66 5.93
N MET A 250 -5.31 -3.34 5.73
CA MET A 250 -5.43 -2.72 4.42
C MET A 250 -4.05 -2.50 3.82
N LEU A 251 -3.90 -2.89 2.57
CA LEU A 251 -2.68 -2.74 1.79
C LEU A 251 -2.98 -1.92 0.54
N ASP A 252 -2.38 -0.73 0.45
CA ASP A 252 -2.36 0.09 -0.75
C ASP A 252 -1.23 -0.38 -1.68
N VAL A 253 -1.61 -0.85 -2.88
CA VAL A 253 -0.68 -1.23 -3.94
C VAL A 253 -0.75 -0.31 -5.16
N VAL A 254 -1.49 0.78 -5.02
CA VAL A 254 -1.73 1.76 -6.09
C VAL A 254 -0.65 2.82 -6.11
N ARG A 255 -0.37 3.45 -4.95
CA ARG A 255 0.61 4.54 -4.87
C ARG A 255 2.03 4.00 -5.05
N ASP A 256 2.34 2.86 -4.44
CA ASP A 256 3.56 2.09 -4.68
C ASP A 256 3.25 0.60 -4.78
N PHE A 257 3.49 0.04 -5.97
CA PHE A 257 3.09 -1.33 -6.30
C PHE A 257 3.91 -2.36 -5.52
N ARG A 258 3.23 -3.37 -4.98
CA ARG A 258 3.83 -4.54 -4.36
C ARG A 258 3.74 -5.75 -5.29
N THR A 259 4.86 -6.40 -5.51
CA THR A 259 4.90 -7.65 -6.28
C THR A 259 4.06 -8.73 -5.60
N VAL A 260 3.65 -9.76 -6.35
CA VAL A 260 2.91 -10.89 -5.77
C VAL A 260 3.66 -11.48 -4.58
N ASP A 261 4.97 -11.68 -4.69
CA ASP A 261 5.76 -12.31 -3.63
C ASP A 261 5.84 -11.43 -2.38
N GLU A 262 5.91 -10.10 -2.51
CA GLU A 262 5.81 -9.16 -1.38
C GLU A 262 4.42 -9.21 -0.71
N VAL A 263 3.35 -9.30 -1.51
CA VAL A 263 1.99 -9.46 -0.96
C VAL A 263 1.86 -10.78 -0.19
N LEU A 264 2.43 -11.88 -0.70
CA LEU A 264 2.41 -13.16 0.01
C LEU A 264 3.21 -13.11 1.33
N GLU A 265 4.33 -12.39 1.38
CA GLU A 265 5.08 -12.14 2.63
C GLU A 265 4.25 -11.34 3.64
N ILE A 266 3.50 -10.32 3.20
CA ILE A 266 2.57 -9.57 4.06
C ILE A 266 1.45 -10.47 4.58
N ILE A 267 0.89 -11.34 3.74
CA ILE A 267 -0.11 -12.33 4.14
C ILE A 267 0.46 -13.29 5.21
N ASP A 268 1.73 -13.70 5.10
CA ASP A 268 2.39 -14.51 6.12
C ASP A 268 2.53 -13.79 7.46
N LEU A 269 2.87 -12.48 7.43
CA LEU A 269 2.88 -11.64 8.64
C LEU A 269 1.48 -11.54 9.25
N MET A 270 0.46 -11.23 8.45
CA MET A 270 -0.93 -11.18 8.89
C MET A 270 -1.38 -12.49 9.55
N ALA A 271 -1.08 -13.62 8.92
CA ALA A 271 -1.38 -14.96 9.44
C ALA A 271 -0.72 -15.22 10.79
N SER A 272 0.57 -14.83 10.91
CA SER A 272 1.32 -14.97 12.16
C SER A 272 0.75 -14.11 13.30
N TRP A 273 0.05 -13.03 12.97
CA TRP A 273 -0.64 -12.13 13.92
C TRP A 273 -2.12 -12.50 14.13
N LYS A 274 -2.58 -13.61 13.54
CA LYS A 274 -3.97 -14.07 13.56
C LYS A 274 -4.95 -13.02 13.00
N LEU A 275 -4.51 -12.14 12.09
CA LEU A 275 -5.39 -11.32 11.26
C LEU A 275 -6.09 -12.21 10.23
N ASN A 276 -7.33 -11.84 9.84
CA ASN A 276 -8.15 -12.71 8.99
C ASN A 276 -8.79 -12.01 7.78
N THR A 277 -8.47 -10.75 7.54
CA THR A 277 -9.00 -10.01 6.39
C THR A 277 -7.94 -9.11 5.80
N LEU A 278 -7.63 -9.31 4.51
CA LEU A 278 -6.87 -8.40 3.67
C LEU A 278 -7.84 -7.48 2.94
N HIS A 279 -7.88 -6.21 3.31
CA HIS A 279 -8.52 -5.16 2.55
C HIS A 279 -7.51 -4.70 1.50
N PHE A 280 -7.78 -5.00 0.22
CA PHE A 280 -6.83 -4.88 -0.86
C PHE A 280 -7.17 -3.68 -1.74
N HIS A 281 -6.51 -2.56 -1.51
CA HIS A 281 -6.71 -1.30 -2.21
C HIS A 281 -5.97 -1.33 -3.55
N ILE A 282 -6.71 -1.56 -4.65
CA ILE A 282 -6.17 -1.93 -5.96
C ILE A 282 -6.52 -0.97 -7.10
N ALA A 283 -7.31 0.07 -6.83
CA ALA A 283 -7.60 1.11 -7.81
C ALA A 283 -7.83 2.46 -7.11
N ASP A 284 -7.15 3.50 -7.61
CA ASP A 284 -7.20 4.88 -7.13
C ASP A 284 -6.76 5.83 -8.26
N ASP A 285 -6.44 7.08 -7.94
CA ASP A 285 -6.03 8.13 -8.88
C ASP A 285 -4.78 7.78 -9.68
N GLU A 286 -3.78 7.18 -9.00
CA GLU A 286 -2.46 6.97 -9.55
C GLU A 286 -2.35 5.72 -10.40
N SER A 287 -3.16 4.68 -10.13
CA SER A 287 -3.08 3.43 -10.86
C SER A 287 -4.33 2.56 -10.73
N TRP A 288 -4.47 1.61 -11.67
CA TRP A 288 -5.43 0.52 -11.64
C TRP A 288 -4.67 -0.82 -11.67
N CYS A 289 -4.65 -1.55 -10.58
CA CYS A 289 -3.71 -2.65 -10.38
C CYS A 289 -4.31 -4.06 -10.59
N LEU A 290 -5.46 -4.21 -11.25
CA LEU A 290 -6.06 -5.51 -11.54
C LEU A 290 -6.47 -5.64 -13.00
N GLU A 291 -6.09 -6.74 -13.64
CA GLU A 291 -6.56 -7.09 -14.99
C GLU A 291 -8.07 -7.31 -15.01
N ILE A 292 -8.77 -6.56 -15.87
CA ILE A 292 -10.18 -6.75 -16.22
C ILE A 292 -10.24 -7.12 -17.69
N LYS A 293 -10.62 -8.34 -17.99
CA LYS A 293 -10.55 -8.93 -19.32
C LYS A 293 -11.21 -8.09 -20.42
N ASP A 294 -12.33 -7.47 -20.13
CA ASP A 294 -13.11 -6.69 -21.11
C ASP A 294 -12.56 -5.28 -21.33
N PHE A 295 -11.69 -4.80 -20.44
CA PHE A 295 -11.10 -3.46 -20.47
C PHE A 295 -9.57 -3.51 -20.33
N PRO A 296 -8.83 -3.96 -21.37
CA PRO A 296 -7.37 -4.01 -21.29
C PRO A 296 -6.73 -2.64 -21.05
N GLU A 297 -7.40 -1.54 -21.41
CA GLU A 297 -6.92 -0.20 -21.16
C GLU A 297 -6.73 0.13 -19.66
N LEU A 298 -7.45 -0.55 -18.77
CA LEU A 298 -7.26 -0.38 -17.32
C LEU A 298 -5.84 -0.73 -16.89
N THR A 299 -5.22 -1.72 -17.53
CA THR A 299 -3.85 -2.13 -17.23
C THR A 299 -2.83 -1.63 -18.25
N GLU A 300 -3.17 -1.61 -19.54
CA GLU A 300 -2.27 -1.09 -20.58
C GLU A 300 -2.06 0.42 -20.48
N PHE A 301 -3.06 1.15 -19.98
CA PHE A 301 -3.06 2.60 -19.83
C PHE A 301 -3.11 3.01 -18.35
N GLY A 302 -4.11 2.53 -17.60
CA GLY A 302 -4.37 2.93 -16.21
C GLY A 302 -3.31 2.47 -15.21
N ALA A 303 -2.57 1.40 -15.50
CA ALA A 303 -1.45 0.92 -14.68
C ALA A 303 -0.07 1.23 -15.27
N HIS A 304 -0.01 1.96 -16.39
CA HIS A 304 1.25 2.29 -17.05
C HIS A 304 1.81 3.61 -16.55
N HIS A 305 2.97 3.56 -15.91
CA HIS A 305 3.64 4.73 -15.37
C HIS A 305 4.42 5.48 -16.45
N ALA A 306 3.94 6.64 -16.86
CA ALA A 306 4.60 7.49 -17.83
C ALA A 306 4.33 8.97 -17.56
N LEU A 307 5.20 9.82 -18.12
CA LEU A 307 4.99 11.25 -18.16
C LEU A 307 4.00 11.62 -19.27
N PRO A 308 3.33 12.78 -19.18
CA PRO A 308 2.61 13.37 -20.30
C PRO A 308 3.53 13.52 -21.53
N ASP A 309 2.95 13.54 -22.71
CA ASP A 309 3.70 13.86 -23.91
C ASP A 309 4.27 15.28 -23.87
N TRP A 310 5.10 15.64 -24.86
CA TRP A 310 5.72 16.96 -24.93
C TRP A 310 4.69 18.13 -24.92
N ASN A 311 3.50 17.89 -25.43
CA ASN A 311 2.42 18.88 -25.48
C ASN A 311 1.54 18.87 -24.21
N LEU A 312 1.96 18.16 -23.17
CA LEU A 312 1.20 17.96 -21.93
C LEU A 312 -0.10 17.20 -22.15
N GLN A 313 -0.20 16.43 -23.23
CA GLN A 313 -1.32 15.52 -23.44
C GLN A 313 -1.05 14.22 -22.71
N GLU A 314 -2.01 13.83 -21.91
CA GLU A 314 -1.90 12.57 -21.19
C GLU A 314 -1.97 11.40 -22.13
N THR A 315 -0.98 10.53 -22.00
CA THR A 315 -0.89 9.28 -22.74
C THR A 315 -1.16 8.07 -21.86
N CYS A 316 -1.11 8.20 -20.52
CA CYS A 316 -1.28 7.12 -19.54
C CYS A 316 -1.38 7.64 -18.11
N ALA A 317 -1.31 6.76 -17.13
CA ALA A 317 -1.27 7.12 -15.71
C ALA A 317 -0.04 7.95 -15.37
N LEU A 318 -0.23 8.92 -14.49
CA LEU A 318 0.62 10.10 -14.32
C LEU A 318 1.84 9.94 -13.44
N LYS A 319 2.06 8.79 -12.84
CA LYS A 319 3.15 8.69 -11.86
C LYS A 319 4.31 7.89 -12.43
N PRO A 320 5.52 8.47 -12.61
CA PRO A 320 6.71 7.65 -12.60
C PRO A 320 6.68 6.86 -11.28
N SER A 321 6.91 5.56 -11.32
CA SER A 321 7.02 4.83 -10.05
C SER A 321 8.05 5.51 -9.16
N ALA A 322 7.91 5.43 -7.85
CA ALA A 322 8.83 6.05 -6.88
C ALA A 322 10.31 5.69 -7.10
N ASN A 323 10.57 4.59 -7.78
CA ASN A 323 11.91 4.17 -8.22
C ASN A 323 12.40 4.87 -9.51
N GLY A 324 11.72 5.92 -9.99
CA GLY A 324 12.06 6.61 -11.23
C GLY A 324 11.92 5.72 -12.49
N LYS A 325 11.24 4.58 -12.40
CA LYS A 325 11.02 3.68 -13.52
C LYS A 325 9.85 4.18 -14.35
N ILE A 326 10.15 4.78 -15.48
CA ILE A 326 9.19 5.18 -16.50
C ILE A 326 8.99 4.03 -17.46
N GLY A 327 7.75 3.84 -17.93
CA GLY A 327 7.41 2.81 -18.90
C GLY A 327 7.15 1.44 -18.28
N ASN A 328 7.06 1.31 -16.98
CA ASN A 328 6.62 0.10 -16.30
C ASN A 328 5.11 0.05 -16.22
N THR A 329 4.58 -1.16 -16.32
CA THR A 329 3.18 -1.47 -16.05
C THR A 329 3.12 -2.29 -14.76
N SER A 330 2.31 -1.89 -13.80
CA SER A 330 2.28 -2.45 -12.45
C SER A 330 0.86 -2.87 -12.08
N PHE A 331 0.52 -4.14 -12.36
CA PHE A 331 -0.79 -4.72 -12.06
C PHE A 331 -0.67 -6.21 -11.80
N TYR A 332 -1.71 -6.80 -11.26
CA TYR A 332 -1.88 -8.24 -11.11
C TYR A 332 -2.71 -8.79 -12.26
N THR A 333 -2.18 -9.80 -12.95
CA THR A 333 -2.95 -10.61 -13.89
C THR A 333 -4.05 -11.39 -13.16
N ALA A 334 -5.02 -11.91 -13.91
CA ALA A 334 -6.07 -12.76 -13.34
C ALA A 334 -5.50 -13.96 -12.55
N GLU A 335 -4.47 -14.62 -13.09
CA GLU A 335 -3.79 -15.74 -12.45
C GLU A 335 -3.05 -15.32 -11.17
N GLU A 336 -2.36 -14.18 -11.18
CA GLU A 336 -1.64 -13.66 -10.02
C GLU A 336 -2.60 -13.25 -8.90
N TYR A 337 -3.69 -12.57 -9.23
CA TYR A 337 -4.73 -12.25 -8.25
C TYR A 337 -5.35 -13.53 -7.65
N GLN A 338 -5.68 -14.53 -8.47
CA GLN A 338 -6.17 -15.82 -7.98
C GLN A 338 -5.12 -16.57 -7.12
N ARG A 339 -3.82 -16.43 -7.41
CA ARG A 339 -2.74 -16.96 -6.57
C ARG A 339 -2.78 -16.31 -5.17
N ILE A 340 -2.91 -14.97 -5.12
CA ILE A 340 -3.06 -14.22 -3.87
C ILE A 340 -4.29 -14.70 -3.09
N LEU A 341 -5.44 -14.82 -3.76
CA LEU A 341 -6.69 -15.28 -3.14
C LEU A 341 -6.56 -16.66 -2.48
N ARG A 342 -6.01 -17.63 -3.21
CA ARG A 342 -5.81 -19.01 -2.67
C ARG A 342 -4.82 -19.01 -1.51
N TYR A 343 -3.71 -18.30 -1.65
CA TYR A 343 -2.68 -18.23 -0.62
C TYR A 343 -3.19 -17.61 0.68
N ALA A 344 -4.01 -16.57 0.59
CA ALA A 344 -4.67 -15.94 1.73
C ALA A 344 -5.69 -16.91 2.37
N TRP A 345 -6.50 -17.56 1.55
CA TRP A 345 -7.53 -18.50 2.03
C TRP A 345 -6.95 -19.71 2.78
N ASP A 346 -5.84 -20.26 2.31
CA ASP A 346 -5.10 -21.33 3.00
C ASP A 346 -4.60 -20.89 4.39
N ARG A 347 -4.51 -19.58 4.63
CA ARG A 347 -4.14 -18.95 5.91
C ARG A 347 -5.32 -18.37 6.67
N ARG A 348 -6.53 -18.73 6.28
CA ARG A 348 -7.78 -18.24 6.90
C ARG A 348 -7.96 -16.73 6.77
N ILE A 349 -7.37 -16.12 5.74
CA ILE A 349 -7.48 -14.71 5.42
C ILE A 349 -8.41 -14.52 4.21
N ARG A 350 -9.44 -13.72 4.40
CA ARG A 350 -10.37 -13.31 3.36
C ARG A 350 -9.83 -12.06 2.65
N VAL A 351 -9.97 -11.99 1.33
CA VAL A 351 -9.57 -10.81 0.56
C VAL A 351 -10.81 -10.02 0.16
N ILE A 352 -10.80 -8.72 0.45
CA ILE A 352 -11.83 -7.75 0.07
C ILE A 352 -11.17 -6.73 -0.86
N PRO A 353 -11.40 -6.78 -2.17
CA PRO A 353 -10.84 -5.80 -3.10
C PRO A 353 -11.55 -4.46 -2.96
N GLU A 354 -10.78 -3.38 -3.04
CA GLU A 354 -11.27 -2.01 -3.09
C GLU A 354 -11.01 -1.37 -4.44
N PHE A 355 -12.06 -0.78 -4.99
CA PHE A 355 -12.02 0.14 -6.13
C PHE A 355 -12.55 1.48 -5.65
N ASP A 356 -11.65 2.41 -5.39
CA ASP A 356 -12.06 3.67 -4.78
C ASP A 356 -12.88 4.55 -5.72
N THR A 357 -14.00 5.02 -5.20
CA THR A 357 -15.06 5.74 -5.94
C THR A 357 -15.90 6.61 -5.00
N PRO A 358 -16.57 7.65 -5.46
CA PRO A 358 -16.54 8.27 -6.78
C PRO A 358 -15.43 9.31 -6.94
N GLY A 359 -14.73 9.70 -5.87
CA GLY A 359 -13.42 10.32 -5.86
C GLY A 359 -12.37 9.29 -6.26
N HIS A 360 -11.10 9.61 -6.16
CA HIS A 360 -10.00 8.65 -6.32
C HIS A 360 -10.10 7.75 -7.58
N SER A 361 -10.76 8.24 -8.65
CA SER A 361 -11.13 7.43 -9.81
C SER A 361 -10.38 7.81 -11.08
N ARG A 362 -9.27 8.58 -10.96
CA ARG A 362 -8.60 9.14 -12.12
C ARG A 362 -8.05 8.08 -13.07
N ALA A 363 -7.39 7.03 -12.55
CA ALA A 363 -6.84 5.98 -13.40
C ALA A 363 -7.93 5.31 -14.26
N SER A 364 -9.07 4.97 -13.67
CA SER A 364 -10.21 4.40 -14.40
C SER A 364 -10.80 5.38 -15.42
N ILE A 365 -10.95 6.65 -15.06
CA ILE A 365 -11.45 7.71 -15.97
C ILE A 365 -10.55 7.81 -17.20
N LYS A 366 -9.22 7.89 -17.00
CA LYS A 366 -8.26 8.04 -18.11
C LYS A 366 -8.17 6.79 -18.97
N ALA A 367 -8.21 5.61 -18.36
CA ALA A 367 -8.25 4.34 -19.08
C ALA A 367 -9.50 4.23 -19.95
N MET A 368 -10.67 4.60 -19.43
CA MET A 368 -11.91 4.53 -20.21
C MET A 368 -12.02 5.64 -21.26
N GLN A 369 -11.37 6.77 -21.07
CA GLN A 369 -11.16 7.75 -22.16
C GLN A 369 -10.27 7.18 -23.28
N ALA A 370 -9.24 6.39 -22.94
CA ALA A 370 -8.42 5.69 -23.91
C ALA A 370 -9.22 4.60 -24.65
N TYR A 371 -10.05 3.85 -23.92
CA TYR A 371 -11.00 2.89 -24.51
C TYR A 371 -11.92 3.57 -25.56
N GLU A 372 -12.57 4.68 -25.18
CA GLU A 372 -13.45 5.42 -26.08
C GLU A 372 -12.70 5.93 -27.32
N ARG A 373 -11.50 6.46 -27.16
CA ARG A 373 -10.64 6.87 -28.31
C ARG A 373 -10.32 5.73 -29.27
N ARG A 374 -10.03 4.54 -28.73
CA ARG A 374 -9.67 3.35 -29.53
C ARG A 374 -10.86 2.73 -30.22
N THR A 375 -11.99 2.62 -29.52
CA THR A 375 -13.18 1.87 -30.00
C THR A 375 -14.25 2.75 -30.65
N GLY A 376 -14.33 4.03 -30.31
CA GLY A 376 -15.43 4.92 -30.64
C GLY A 376 -16.68 4.68 -29.77
N ASP A 377 -16.61 3.77 -28.78
CA ASP A 377 -17.73 3.42 -27.90
C ASP A 377 -17.72 4.24 -26.61
N SER A 378 -18.70 5.11 -26.44
CA SER A 378 -18.90 5.95 -25.25
C SER A 378 -19.80 5.32 -24.18
N SER A 379 -20.26 4.07 -24.38
CA SER A 379 -21.22 3.41 -23.49
C SER A 379 -20.66 3.08 -22.09
N PHE A 380 -19.33 3.22 -21.90
CA PHE A 380 -18.63 3.05 -20.64
C PHE A 380 -17.88 4.32 -20.18
N ARG A 381 -18.30 5.48 -20.67
CA ARG A 381 -17.71 6.77 -20.28
C ARG A 381 -17.93 7.02 -18.78
N LEU A 382 -16.87 7.43 -18.07
CA LEU A 382 -16.90 7.66 -16.62
C LEU A 382 -17.01 9.13 -16.25
N GLN A 383 -16.68 10.04 -17.17
CA GLN A 383 -16.72 11.47 -16.93
C GLN A 383 -17.48 12.18 -18.08
N ASP A 384 -18.34 13.10 -17.71
CA ASP A 384 -19.06 13.93 -18.68
C ASP A 384 -18.09 14.96 -19.31
N SER A 385 -17.93 14.91 -20.61
CA SER A 385 -17.05 15.83 -21.35
C SER A 385 -17.49 17.29 -21.31
N THR A 386 -18.71 17.55 -20.84
CA THR A 386 -19.28 18.91 -20.67
C THR A 386 -19.23 19.39 -19.22
N ASP A 387 -18.70 18.59 -18.29
CA ASP A 387 -18.54 18.98 -16.90
C ASP A 387 -17.54 20.15 -16.79
N THR A 388 -17.95 21.20 -16.11
CA THR A 388 -17.16 22.42 -15.89
C THR A 388 -16.71 22.55 -14.43
N SER A 389 -16.77 21.47 -13.66
CA SER A 389 -16.32 21.42 -12.28
C SER A 389 -14.87 21.90 -12.14
N ARG A 390 -14.62 22.63 -11.08
CA ARG A 390 -13.28 23.07 -10.71
C ARG A 390 -13.05 22.74 -9.24
N TYR A 391 -12.12 21.86 -9.00
CA TYR A 391 -11.78 21.39 -7.65
C TYR A 391 -10.31 20.95 -7.59
N TRP A 392 -9.85 20.76 -6.38
CA TRP A 392 -8.61 20.09 -6.06
C TRP A 392 -8.94 18.95 -5.09
N SER A 393 -8.49 17.75 -5.39
CA SER A 393 -8.60 16.63 -4.46
C SER A 393 -7.55 16.76 -3.34
N ALA A 394 -7.65 15.92 -2.33
CA ALA A 394 -6.66 15.85 -1.26
C ALA A 394 -5.24 15.49 -1.78
N GLN A 395 -5.16 14.85 -2.96
CA GLN A 395 -3.91 14.48 -3.64
C GLN A 395 -3.60 15.39 -4.83
N ASP A 396 -4.12 16.62 -4.85
CA ASP A 396 -3.87 17.65 -5.87
C ASP A 396 -4.30 17.29 -7.31
N PHE A 397 -5.27 16.39 -7.49
CA PHE A 397 -5.91 16.14 -8.78
C PHE A 397 -7.13 17.04 -9.00
N THR A 398 -7.42 17.33 -10.27
CA THR A 398 -8.54 18.19 -10.68
C THR A 398 -9.55 17.47 -11.58
N ASP A 399 -9.35 16.17 -11.84
CA ASP A 399 -10.08 15.39 -12.85
C ASP A 399 -10.31 13.91 -12.40
N ASN A 400 -10.40 13.68 -11.09
CA ASN A 400 -10.45 12.36 -10.49
C ASN A 400 -11.84 11.92 -10.00
N VAL A 401 -12.92 12.67 -10.31
CA VAL A 401 -14.26 12.36 -9.80
C VAL A 401 -15.16 11.84 -10.93
N LEU A 402 -15.84 10.72 -10.66
CA LEU A 402 -16.81 10.12 -11.56
C LEU A 402 -18.04 11.03 -11.75
N SER A 403 -18.55 11.12 -12.97
CA SER A 403 -19.85 11.75 -13.23
C SER A 403 -20.98 10.76 -12.89
N VAL A 404 -21.28 10.63 -11.61
CA VAL A 404 -22.17 9.61 -11.02
C VAL A 404 -23.61 9.60 -11.57
N TYR A 405 -24.02 10.67 -12.26
CA TYR A 405 -25.31 10.75 -12.94
C TYR A 405 -25.32 10.09 -14.33
N LEU A 406 -24.18 9.60 -14.82
CA LEU A 406 -24.08 8.84 -16.06
C LEU A 406 -24.37 7.35 -15.81
N SER A 407 -25.32 6.77 -16.52
CA SER A 407 -25.61 5.34 -16.44
C SER A 407 -24.43 4.46 -16.90
N SER A 408 -23.53 5.01 -17.69
CA SER A 408 -22.29 4.36 -18.14
C SER A 408 -21.32 4.03 -17.00
N VAL A 409 -21.31 4.82 -15.92
CA VAL A 409 -20.54 4.54 -14.71
C VAL A 409 -20.94 3.19 -14.13
N TYR A 410 -22.23 2.95 -13.97
CA TYR A 410 -22.74 1.69 -13.39
C TYR A 410 -22.62 0.51 -14.36
N LYS A 411 -22.66 0.75 -15.67
CA LYS A 411 -22.34 -0.29 -16.65
C LYS A 411 -20.89 -0.75 -16.53
N PHE A 412 -19.95 0.20 -16.38
CA PHE A 412 -18.54 -0.08 -16.22
C PHE A 412 -18.27 -0.89 -14.92
N TYR A 413 -18.73 -0.38 -13.77
CA TYR A 413 -18.55 -1.08 -12.49
C TYR A 413 -19.31 -2.42 -12.44
N GLY A 414 -20.40 -2.56 -13.21
CA GLY A 414 -21.07 -3.84 -13.39
C GLY A 414 -20.14 -4.90 -13.99
N VAL A 415 -19.38 -4.56 -15.03
CA VAL A 415 -18.38 -5.45 -15.64
C VAL A 415 -17.23 -5.75 -14.67
N VAL A 416 -16.74 -4.73 -13.94
CA VAL A 416 -15.69 -4.92 -12.93
C VAL A 416 -16.15 -5.89 -11.83
N PHE A 417 -17.36 -5.71 -11.30
CA PHE A 417 -17.91 -6.59 -10.26
C PHE A 417 -18.10 -8.03 -10.77
N ASP A 418 -18.60 -8.19 -12.00
CA ASP A 418 -18.74 -9.52 -12.62
C ASP A 418 -17.40 -10.22 -12.76
N GLU A 419 -16.33 -9.50 -13.13
CA GLU A 419 -15.00 -10.06 -13.28
C GLU A 419 -14.42 -10.46 -11.91
N VAL A 420 -14.54 -9.61 -10.87
CA VAL A 420 -14.09 -9.94 -9.51
C VAL A 420 -14.81 -11.17 -8.97
N ILE A 421 -16.13 -11.26 -9.15
CA ILE A 421 -16.92 -12.43 -8.76
C ILE A 421 -16.42 -13.68 -9.49
N ARG A 422 -16.15 -13.58 -10.81
CA ARG A 422 -15.61 -14.67 -11.61
C ARG A 422 -14.25 -15.14 -11.07
N LEU A 423 -13.33 -14.21 -10.79
CA LEU A 423 -11.99 -14.52 -10.30
C LEU A 423 -12.02 -15.24 -8.94
N HIS A 424 -12.84 -14.77 -7.99
CA HIS A 424 -13.04 -15.45 -6.71
C HIS A 424 -13.64 -16.85 -6.86
N LYS A 425 -14.66 -16.98 -7.70
CA LYS A 425 -15.30 -18.27 -7.98
C LYS A 425 -14.33 -19.29 -8.60
N GLU A 426 -13.52 -18.87 -9.55
CA GLU A 426 -12.50 -19.71 -10.20
C GLU A 426 -11.36 -20.06 -9.25
N ALA A 427 -11.00 -19.17 -8.34
CA ALA A 427 -10.05 -19.46 -7.27
C ALA A 427 -10.60 -20.45 -6.23
N GLY A 428 -11.92 -20.66 -6.17
CA GLY A 428 -12.58 -21.50 -5.18
C GLY A 428 -12.66 -20.86 -3.80
N VAL A 429 -12.62 -19.52 -3.71
CA VAL A 429 -12.64 -18.76 -2.46
C VAL A 429 -13.85 -17.82 -2.41
N PRO A 430 -14.46 -17.57 -1.24
CA PRO A 430 -15.58 -16.64 -1.13
C PRO A 430 -15.14 -15.20 -1.40
N LEU A 431 -16.05 -14.40 -1.98
CA LEU A 431 -15.98 -12.95 -2.03
C LEU A 431 -16.86 -12.40 -0.89
N PRO A 432 -16.27 -11.87 0.20
CA PRO A 432 -17.07 -11.37 1.33
C PRO A 432 -17.83 -10.09 0.99
N ALA A 433 -17.17 -9.17 0.30
CA ALA A 433 -17.69 -7.89 -0.14
C ALA A 433 -16.78 -7.28 -1.21
N ILE A 434 -17.27 -6.24 -1.89
CA ILE A 434 -16.44 -5.30 -2.64
C ILE A 434 -16.46 -3.97 -1.87
N HIS A 435 -15.28 -3.41 -1.61
CA HIS A 435 -15.14 -2.09 -1.01
C HIS A 435 -15.17 -1.03 -2.12
N ILE A 436 -16.02 -0.02 -1.96
CA ILE A 436 -16.27 1.01 -2.99
C ILE A 436 -15.61 2.36 -2.66
N GLY A 437 -14.78 2.43 -1.62
CA GLY A 437 -14.18 3.67 -1.16
C GLY A 437 -15.21 4.62 -0.55
N GLY A 438 -15.42 5.76 -1.17
CA GLY A 438 -16.46 6.73 -0.84
C GLY A 438 -15.99 7.98 -0.15
N ASP A 439 -14.71 8.04 0.18
CA ASP A 439 -14.07 9.13 0.89
C ASP A 439 -13.63 10.28 -0.03
N GLU A 440 -13.24 11.35 0.59
CA GLU A 440 -12.51 12.51 0.04
C GLU A 440 -13.03 13.09 -1.29
N VAL A 441 -14.33 12.95 -1.62
CA VAL A 441 -14.88 13.64 -2.79
C VAL A 441 -14.68 15.15 -2.60
N PRO A 442 -13.94 15.84 -3.50
CA PRO A 442 -13.57 17.22 -3.27
C PRO A 442 -14.76 18.18 -3.38
N ASP A 443 -14.69 19.28 -2.64
CA ASP A 443 -15.62 20.38 -2.79
C ASP A 443 -15.49 20.99 -4.19
N GLY A 444 -16.63 21.28 -4.83
CA GLY A 444 -16.65 21.79 -6.21
C GLY A 444 -16.78 20.73 -7.30
N ALA A 445 -16.72 19.45 -6.96
CA ALA A 445 -17.14 18.38 -7.86
C ALA A 445 -18.63 18.50 -8.23
N TRP A 446 -18.97 18.02 -9.43
CA TRP A 446 -20.35 18.05 -9.98
C TRP A 446 -20.98 19.45 -10.03
N SER A 447 -20.24 20.43 -10.53
CA SER A 447 -20.65 21.84 -10.61
C SER A 447 -22.07 22.01 -11.15
N GLY A 448 -22.86 22.83 -10.46
CA GLY A 448 -24.27 23.06 -10.80
C GLY A 448 -25.25 21.96 -10.36
N ARG A 449 -24.81 20.94 -9.63
CA ARG A 449 -25.60 19.85 -9.06
C ARG A 449 -25.52 19.86 -7.53
N ASP A 450 -26.58 19.39 -6.88
CA ASP A 450 -26.55 19.22 -5.42
C ASP A 450 -25.69 18.01 -5.04
N ARG A 451 -24.74 18.21 -4.15
CA ARG A 451 -23.77 17.17 -3.71
C ARG A 451 -24.46 15.99 -3.02
N HIS A 452 -25.49 16.26 -2.22
CA HIS A 452 -26.24 15.20 -1.55
C HIS A 452 -27.02 14.36 -2.55
N ASP A 453 -27.65 14.98 -3.55
CA ASP A 453 -28.34 14.24 -4.61
C ASP A 453 -27.37 13.41 -5.45
N MET A 454 -26.16 13.92 -5.73
CA MET A 454 -25.13 13.14 -6.44
C MET A 454 -24.68 11.93 -5.64
N LYS A 455 -24.51 12.09 -4.34
CA LYS A 455 -24.18 10.99 -3.44
C LYS A 455 -25.31 9.95 -3.35
N GLU A 456 -26.56 10.39 -3.25
CA GLU A 456 -27.72 9.52 -3.30
C GLU A 456 -27.77 8.69 -4.59
N ILE A 457 -27.53 9.32 -5.74
CA ILE A 457 -27.45 8.63 -7.03
C ILE A 457 -26.34 7.59 -7.02
N PHE A 458 -25.15 7.98 -6.55
CA PHE A 458 -24.00 7.08 -6.50
C PHE A 458 -24.28 5.84 -5.63
N ILE A 459 -24.66 6.04 -4.38
CA ILE A 459 -24.89 4.94 -3.44
C ILE A 459 -26.02 4.03 -3.93
N ASN A 460 -27.13 4.58 -4.41
CA ASN A 460 -28.20 3.74 -4.95
C ASN A 460 -27.77 2.95 -6.18
N GLY A 461 -26.97 3.56 -7.08
CA GLY A 461 -26.45 2.85 -8.25
C GLY A 461 -25.49 1.70 -7.88
N MET A 462 -24.62 1.89 -6.88
CA MET A 462 -23.76 0.81 -6.38
C MET A 462 -24.56 -0.28 -5.66
N LEU A 463 -25.60 0.09 -4.91
CA LEU A 463 -26.53 -0.85 -4.30
C LEU A 463 -27.26 -1.70 -5.34
N ASP A 464 -27.74 -1.08 -6.43
CA ASP A 464 -28.39 -1.79 -7.54
C ASP A 464 -27.45 -2.86 -8.15
N LEU A 465 -26.16 -2.51 -8.31
CA LEU A 465 -25.16 -3.44 -8.82
C LEU A 465 -24.92 -4.62 -7.86
N ALA A 466 -24.79 -4.34 -6.57
CA ALA A 466 -24.51 -5.33 -5.54
C ALA A 466 -25.70 -6.29 -5.34
N GLU A 467 -26.91 -5.74 -5.22
CA GLU A 467 -28.14 -6.50 -5.03
C GLU A 467 -28.42 -7.43 -6.21
N ALA A 468 -28.25 -6.93 -7.45
CA ALA A 468 -28.42 -7.73 -8.66
C ALA A 468 -27.47 -8.94 -8.74
N ARG A 469 -26.34 -8.89 -8.02
CA ARG A 469 -25.30 -9.93 -7.98
C ARG A 469 -25.26 -10.73 -6.69
N GLY A 470 -26.06 -10.36 -5.71
CA GLY A 470 -26.09 -11.02 -4.40
C GLY A 470 -24.78 -10.85 -3.61
N ILE A 471 -24.06 -9.75 -3.83
CA ILE A 471 -22.83 -9.40 -3.10
C ILE A 471 -23.10 -8.29 -2.08
N ARG A 472 -22.21 -8.14 -1.10
CA ARG A 472 -22.25 -7.08 -0.11
C ARG A 472 -21.24 -5.98 -0.49
N LEU A 473 -21.51 -4.76 -0.04
CA LEU A 473 -20.60 -3.63 -0.17
C LEU A 473 -19.86 -3.37 1.15
N ALA A 474 -18.72 -2.73 1.07
CA ALA A 474 -18.06 -2.06 2.17
C ALA A 474 -17.63 -0.65 1.70
N GLY A 475 -17.29 0.24 2.62
CA GLY A 475 -16.84 1.58 2.26
C GLY A 475 -16.32 2.36 3.48
N TRP A 476 -15.70 3.50 3.21
CA TRP A 476 -15.31 4.43 4.25
C TRP A 476 -16.55 5.13 4.86
N GLU A 477 -16.43 5.64 6.07
CA GLU A 477 -17.55 6.28 6.81
C GLU A 477 -18.27 7.37 6.03
N ASP A 478 -17.60 7.93 5.03
CA ASP A 478 -18.16 8.99 4.19
C ASP A 478 -19.34 8.52 3.37
N ILE A 479 -19.45 7.23 3.03
CA ILE A 479 -20.57 6.71 2.21
C ILE A 479 -21.94 6.90 2.90
N VAL A 480 -22.00 6.96 4.23
CA VAL A 480 -23.28 7.07 4.97
C VAL A 480 -23.65 8.49 5.36
N LYS A 481 -22.66 9.42 5.38
CA LYS A 481 -22.90 10.80 5.82
C LYS A 481 -23.86 11.54 4.88
N GLY A 482 -24.96 12.07 5.44
CA GLY A 482 -25.91 12.91 4.69
C GLY A 482 -26.85 12.19 3.73
N LEU A 483 -26.96 10.85 3.77
CA LEU A 483 -27.94 10.09 3.00
C LEU A 483 -29.35 10.23 3.55
N LYS A 484 -30.35 10.08 2.68
CA LYS A 484 -31.77 10.00 3.07
C LYS A 484 -32.04 8.72 3.88
N PRO A 485 -33.01 8.73 4.80
CA PRO A 485 -33.30 7.56 5.63
C PRO A 485 -33.56 6.28 4.85
N GLU A 486 -34.24 6.37 3.71
CA GLU A 486 -34.55 5.22 2.85
C GLU A 486 -33.27 4.60 2.27
N THR A 487 -32.32 5.42 1.82
CA THR A 487 -31.03 4.95 1.28
C THR A 487 -30.15 4.41 2.39
N GLN A 488 -30.17 5.04 3.58
CA GLN A 488 -29.46 4.51 4.75
C GLN A 488 -29.94 3.11 5.13
N GLU A 489 -31.26 2.89 5.20
CA GLU A 489 -31.84 1.58 5.53
C GLU A 489 -31.51 0.54 4.46
N ARG A 490 -31.57 0.90 3.18
CA ARG A 490 -31.16 0.02 2.09
C ARG A 490 -29.68 -0.34 2.17
N LEU A 491 -28.81 0.66 2.39
CA LEU A 491 -27.37 0.46 2.55
C LEU A 491 -27.07 -0.46 3.73
N LYS A 492 -27.70 -0.26 4.89
CA LYS A 492 -27.54 -1.08 6.08
C LYS A 492 -27.78 -2.56 5.82
N ASN A 493 -28.80 -2.89 5.00
CA ASN A 493 -29.12 -4.27 4.66
C ASN A 493 -28.14 -4.92 3.67
N SER A 494 -27.45 -4.13 2.85
CA SER A 494 -26.51 -4.58 1.82
C SER A 494 -25.04 -4.45 2.22
N LEU A 495 -24.77 -3.82 3.36
CA LEU A 495 -23.41 -3.52 3.81
C LEU A 495 -22.76 -4.69 4.54
N TYR A 496 -21.48 -4.91 4.31
CA TYR A 496 -20.64 -5.81 5.10
C TYR A 496 -20.06 -5.07 6.32
N PHE A 497 -19.46 -3.90 6.11
CA PHE A 497 -19.00 -2.99 7.16
C PHE A 497 -18.74 -1.58 6.61
N ILE A 498 -18.51 -0.65 7.55
CA ILE A 498 -17.98 0.69 7.30
C ILE A 498 -16.65 0.82 8.03
N ASN A 499 -15.60 1.30 7.33
CA ASN A 499 -14.37 1.74 7.98
C ASN A 499 -14.56 3.13 8.57
N VAL A 500 -14.38 3.26 9.88
CA VAL A 500 -14.39 4.54 10.58
C VAL A 500 -12.96 5.01 10.80
N TRP A 501 -12.57 6.09 10.12
CA TRP A 501 -11.19 6.57 10.09
C TRP A 501 -10.98 7.96 10.75
N ASN A 502 -12.01 8.79 10.80
CA ASN A 502 -11.91 10.19 11.25
C ASN A 502 -12.99 10.62 12.24
N THR A 503 -13.94 9.77 12.59
CA THR A 503 -15.01 10.08 13.57
C THR A 503 -14.99 9.14 14.77
N GLU A 504 -15.87 9.43 15.75
CA GLU A 504 -16.07 8.59 16.93
C GLU A 504 -16.93 7.35 16.65
N GLY A 505 -17.22 7.04 15.39
CA GLY A 505 -18.07 5.92 15.00
C GLY A 505 -19.43 6.33 14.44
N ILE A 506 -20.17 5.34 13.97
CA ILE A 506 -21.48 5.53 13.33
C ILE A 506 -22.48 4.53 13.90
N GLU A 507 -23.56 5.03 14.51
CA GLU A 507 -24.60 4.17 15.07
C GLU A 507 -25.44 3.48 13.99
N GLY A 508 -25.83 2.25 14.24
CA GLY A 508 -26.74 1.47 13.41
C GLY A 508 -26.10 0.77 12.21
N PHE A 509 -24.78 0.79 12.08
CA PHE A 509 -24.02 0.09 11.05
C PHE A 509 -22.94 -0.82 11.66
N PRO A 510 -22.57 -1.92 10.98
CA PRO A 510 -21.39 -2.69 11.37
C PRO A 510 -20.12 -1.85 11.08
N VAL A 511 -19.30 -1.66 12.11
CA VAL A 511 -18.14 -0.77 12.08
C VAL A 511 -16.84 -1.57 12.20
N VAL A 512 -15.90 -1.28 11.32
CA VAL A 512 -14.48 -1.64 11.44
C VAL A 512 -13.71 -0.39 11.82
N LEU A 513 -13.11 -0.40 13.01
CA LEU A 513 -12.33 0.74 13.48
C LEU A 513 -11.02 0.85 12.71
N SER A 514 -10.82 2.02 12.13
CA SER A 514 -9.68 2.39 11.31
C SER A 514 -9.16 3.79 11.64
N PRO A 515 -9.20 4.26 12.91
CA PRO A 515 -8.92 5.65 13.25
C PRO A 515 -7.47 6.01 12.90
N ALA A 516 -7.31 6.99 12.01
CA ALA A 516 -6.01 7.35 11.43
C ALA A 516 -4.92 7.58 12.49
N ALA A 517 -5.25 8.28 13.57
CA ALA A 517 -4.31 8.57 14.65
C ALA A 517 -3.81 7.35 15.43
N TYR A 518 -4.36 6.15 15.17
CA TYR A 518 -3.99 4.90 15.86
C TYR A 518 -3.59 3.78 14.91
N THR A 519 -4.20 3.71 13.71
CA THR A 519 -4.13 2.52 12.86
C THR A 519 -3.48 2.76 11.51
N TYR A 520 -3.20 4.02 11.12
CA TYR A 520 -2.48 4.32 9.88
C TYR A 520 -0.98 4.13 10.12
N LEU A 521 -0.47 2.99 9.65
CA LEU A 521 0.91 2.60 9.89
C LEU A 521 1.91 3.41 9.05
N ASP A 522 1.46 4.02 7.96
CA ASP A 522 2.23 4.95 7.14
C ASP A 522 2.54 6.29 7.83
N LEU A 523 1.86 6.61 8.93
CA LEU A 523 2.24 7.75 9.76
C LEU A 523 3.57 7.46 10.45
N ALA A 524 4.42 8.47 10.53
CA ALA A 524 5.75 8.34 11.08
C ALA A 524 5.75 8.00 12.57
N TYR A 525 6.82 7.34 13.04
CA TYR A 525 6.98 6.95 14.45
C TYR A 525 7.13 8.14 15.40
N SER A 526 7.80 9.19 14.96
CA SER A 526 8.08 10.38 15.76
C SER A 526 8.26 11.62 14.88
N ASP A 527 8.59 12.73 15.49
CA ASP A 527 8.93 13.98 14.83
C ASP A 527 10.39 14.03 14.31
N ASP A 528 11.17 12.97 14.46
CA ASP A 528 12.52 12.89 13.89
C ASP A 528 12.46 13.08 12.38
N LEU A 529 13.28 14.01 11.86
CA LEU A 529 13.32 14.35 10.44
C LEU A 529 13.80 13.20 9.53
N ASN A 530 14.42 12.18 10.10
CA ASN A 530 14.85 10.99 9.37
C ASN A 530 13.78 9.90 9.31
N GLU A 531 12.66 10.06 10.03
CA GLU A 531 11.56 9.09 9.96
C GLU A 531 10.87 9.11 8.61
N ILE A 532 10.52 7.94 8.10
CA ILE A 532 9.66 7.77 6.93
C ILE A 532 8.21 7.97 7.36
N GLY A 533 7.38 8.49 6.48
CA GLY A 533 5.93 8.52 6.64
C GLY A 533 5.34 9.91 6.82
N LEU A 534 4.02 9.96 6.78
CA LEU A 534 3.22 11.17 6.95
C LEU A 534 3.05 11.52 8.43
N SER A 535 2.47 12.70 8.72
CA SER A 535 2.20 13.14 10.10
C SER A 535 0.93 13.98 10.23
N TRP A 536 0.06 13.97 9.23
CA TRP A 536 -1.15 14.80 9.20
C TRP A 536 -2.14 14.45 10.34
N ALA A 537 -2.19 13.18 10.79
CA ALA A 537 -2.99 12.73 11.92
C ALA A 537 -2.16 12.49 13.20
N GLY A 538 -0.90 12.97 13.23
CA GLY A 538 0.04 12.80 14.34
C GLY A 538 1.08 11.71 14.06
N TYR A 539 1.68 11.20 15.13
CA TYR A 539 2.70 10.14 15.07
C TYR A 539 2.13 8.84 15.60
N VAL A 540 2.48 7.75 14.96
CA VAL A 540 1.98 6.41 15.31
C VAL A 540 3.17 5.47 15.53
N ASP A 541 3.28 4.96 16.75
CA ASP A 541 4.21 3.93 17.15
C ASP A 541 3.46 2.68 17.67
N GLU A 542 4.16 1.65 18.10
CA GLU A 542 3.56 0.43 18.65
C GLU A 542 2.80 0.67 19.97
N ARG A 543 3.19 1.70 20.74
CA ARG A 543 2.45 2.09 21.93
C ARG A 543 1.11 2.72 21.58
N LYS A 544 1.10 3.55 20.55
CA LYS A 544 -0.09 4.23 20.05
C LYS A 544 -1.09 3.22 19.47
N THR A 545 -0.63 2.29 18.64
CA THR A 545 -1.49 1.25 18.07
C THR A 545 -2.04 0.31 19.15
N PHE A 546 -1.22 -0.06 20.13
CA PHE A 546 -1.65 -0.85 21.28
C PHE A 546 -2.66 -0.09 22.17
N ALA A 547 -2.58 1.24 22.22
CA ALA A 547 -3.47 2.08 23.03
C ALA A 547 -4.88 2.24 22.45
N LEU A 548 -5.15 1.81 21.23
CA LEU A 548 -6.50 1.83 20.66
C LEU A 548 -7.48 1.11 21.61
N ASN A 549 -8.52 1.81 22.04
CA ASN A 549 -9.57 1.24 22.87
C ASN A 549 -10.91 1.25 22.10
N PRO A 550 -11.38 0.11 21.61
CA PRO A 550 -12.64 0.04 20.87
C PRO A 550 -13.86 0.55 21.62
N ASN A 551 -13.82 0.56 22.95
CA ASN A 551 -14.94 1.05 23.77
C ASN A 551 -15.11 2.59 23.72
N ASP A 552 -14.13 3.31 23.17
CA ASP A 552 -14.22 4.77 23.01
C ASP A 552 -15.01 5.16 21.76
N TYR A 553 -15.43 4.18 20.96
CA TYR A 553 -16.12 4.40 19.69
C TYR A 553 -17.58 3.94 19.72
N LYS A 554 -18.39 4.52 18.83
CA LYS A 554 -19.83 4.23 18.69
C LYS A 554 -20.09 3.29 17.52
N GLY A 555 -21.21 2.59 17.57
CA GLY A 555 -21.69 1.68 16.54
C GLY A 555 -21.56 0.21 16.94
N ASP A 556 -21.90 -0.67 16.01
CA ASP A 556 -21.71 -2.12 16.15
C ASP A 556 -20.29 -2.47 15.73
N ILE A 557 -19.34 -2.40 16.67
CA ILE A 557 -17.92 -2.63 16.40
C ILE A 557 -17.70 -4.13 16.13
N ILE A 558 -17.50 -4.50 14.89
CA ILE A 558 -17.23 -5.88 14.47
C ILE A 558 -15.72 -6.20 14.39
N GLY A 559 -14.87 -5.19 14.49
CA GLY A 559 -13.42 -5.37 14.46
C GLY A 559 -12.60 -4.10 14.30
N VAL A 560 -11.30 -4.33 14.11
CA VAL A 560 -10.29 -3.28 13.89
C VAL A 560 -9.45 -3.61 12.66
N GLN A 561 -8.88 -2.57 12.05
CA GLN A 561 -8.03 -2.72 10.86
C GLN A 561 -6.84 -1.77 10.92
N ALA A 562 -5.66 -2.28 10.58
CA ALA A 562 -4.48 -1.48 10.27
C ALA A 562 -4.53 -1.02 8.81
N GLN A 563 -4.08 0.20 8.52
CA GLN A 563 -3.95 0.73 7.17
C GLN A 563 -2.49 0.97 6.85
N LEU A 564 -2.05 0.53 5.67
CA LEU A 564 -0.73 0.79 5.13
C LEU A 564 -0.88 1.48 3.78
N TRP A 565 -1.05 2.82 3.81
CA TRP A 565 -1.01 3.64 2.62
C TRP A 565 0.42 3.72 2.09
N SER A 566 0.59 3.70 0.78
CA SER A 566 1.92 3.49 0.20
C SER A 566 2.56 4.74 -0.42
N SER A 567 1.96 5.92 -0.28
CA SER A 567 2.46 7.16 -0.91
C SER A 567 3.93 7.50 -0.60
N GLN A 568 4.47 7.00 0.52
CA GLN A 568 5.85 7.20 0.97
C GLN A 568 6.65 5.89 1.09
N LEU A 569 6.07 4.75 0.71
CA LEU A 569 6.67 3.42 0.91
C LEU A 569 7.22 2.88 -0.42
N ARG A 570 8.42 3.32 -0.79
CA ARG A 570 9.02 3.07 -2.12
C ARG A 570 9.62 1.68 -2.28
N SER A 571 9.87 1.01 -1.17
CA SER A 571 10.46 -0.34 -1.15
C SER A 571 9.69 -1.25 -0.20
N PHE A 572 9.96 -2.55 -0.29
CA PHE A 572 9.43 -3.50 0.68
C PHE A 572 10.02 -3.30 2.07
N GLU A 573 11.28 -2.84 2.14
CA GLU A 573 11.94 -2.44 3.37
C GLU A 573 11.23 -1.28 4.06
N ASP A 574 10.79 -0.25 3.30
CA ASP A 574 10.00 0.86 3.85
C ASP A 574 8.66 0.34 4.39
N ALA A 575 8.00 -0.56 3.65
CA ALA A 575 6.75 -1.17 4.07
C ALA A 575 6.92 -1.97 5.38
N THR A 576 7.94 -2.83 5.46
CA THR A 576 8.20 -3.61 6.68
C THR A 576 8.62 -2.71 7.84
N TYR A 577 9.39 -1.64 7.59
CA TYR A 577 9.73 -0.66 8.62
C TYR A 577 8.49 0.00 9.23
N GLN A 578 7.53 0.38 8.42
CA GLN A 578 6.29 0.99 8.89
C GLN A 578 5.32 -0.01 9.52
N MET A 579 5.33 -1.27 9.07
CA MET A 579 4.48 -2.32 9.66
C MET A 579 4.98 -2.80 11.03
N LEU A 580 6.31 -2.82 11.24
CA LEU A 580 6.95 -3.51 12.35
C LEU A 580 7.65 -2.53 13.31
N PRO A 581 7.27 -2.47 14.59
CA PRO A 581 6.29 -3.35 15.29
C PRO A 581 4.84 -2.84 15.35
N LYS A 582 4.47 -1.70 14.76
CA LYS A 582 3.16 -1.05 14.90
C LYS A 582 1.96 -1.99 14.65
N GLY A 583 2.03 -2.80 13.58
CA GLY A 583 0.95 -3.70 13.19
C GLY A 583 0.56 -4.70 14.28
N LEU A 584 1.51 -5.07 15.16
CA LEU A 584 1.23 -5.96 16.28
C LEU A 584 0.26 -5.37 17.32
N GLY A 585 0.31 -4.04 17.53
CA GLY A 585 -0.63 -3.37 18.44
C GLY A 585 -2.08 -3.48 17.93
N VAL A 586 -2.28 -3.27 16.62
CA VAL A 586 -3.62 -3.43 16.00
C VAL A 586 -4.07 -4.90 16.04
N ALA A 587 -3.16 -5.84 15.76
CA ALA A 587 -3.46 -7.28 15.84
C ALA A 587 -3.87 -7.70 17.25
N GLU A 588 -3.17 -7.19 18.28
CA GLU A 588 -3.51 -7.40 19.68
C GLU A 588 -4.91 -6.88 20.00
N ARG A 589 -5.26 -5.68 19.54
CA ARG A 589 -6.62 -5.10 19.73
C ARG A 589 -7.70 -5.86 18.96
N GLY A 590 -7.38 -6.39 17.82
CA GLY A 590 -8.30 -7.26 17.07
C GLY A 590 -8.56 -8.61 17.72
N TRP A 591 -7.56 -9.17 18.40
CA TRP A 591 -7.66 -10.44 19.11
C TRP A 591 -8.24 -10.27 20.51
N ASN A 592 -7.71 -9.30 21.28
CA ASN A 592 -8.13 -8.94 22.62
C ASN A 592 -8.70 -7.51 22.61
N GLY A 593 -10.00 -7.35 22.56
CA GLY A 593 -10.68 -6.05 22.45
C GLY A 593 -10.37 -5.07 23.58
N GLY A 594 -10.05 -5.58 24.78
CA GLY A 594 -9.63 -4.80 25.94
C GLY A 594 -8.23 -5.16 26.42
N TYR A 595 -7.79 -4.51 27.50
CA TYR A 595 -6.57 -4.88 28.20
C TYR A 595 -6.86 -5.95 29.24
N LEU A 596 -6.02 -6.96 29.30
CA LEU A 596 -6.13 -8.04 30.31
C LEU A 596 -5.66 -7.59 31.71
N GLU A 597 -4.95 -6.46 31.78
CA GLU A 597 -4.35 -5.86 32.97
C GLU A 597 -4.21 -4.33 32.78
N PRO A 598 -3.82 -3.53 33.81
CA PRO A 598 -3.64 -2.09 33.62
C PRO A 598 -2.69 -1.76 32.48
N PHE A 599 -3.01 -0.72 31.72
CA PHE A 599 -2.35 -0.37 30.44
C PHE A 599 -0.81 -0.44 30.49
N GLU A 600 -0.18 0.19 31.49
CA GLU A 600 1.29 0.22 31.57
C GLU A 600 1.90 -1.18 31.75
N THR A 601 1.25 -2.01 32.56
CA THR A 601 1.67 -3.41 32.76
C THR A 601 1.48 -4.22 31.49
N ALA A 602 0.31 -4.07 30.86
CA ALA A 602 -0.04 -4.74 29.61
C ALA A 602 0.91 -4.33 28.47
N PHE A 603 1.22 -3.04 28.34
CA PHE A 603 2.15 -2.56 27.32
C PHE A 603 3.59 -3.04 27.57
N ASN A 604 4.07 -2.98 28.81
CA ASN A 604 5.41 -3.48 29.17
C ASN A 604 5.56 -4.97 28.83
N ARG A 605 4.56 -5.78 29.15
CA ARG A 605 4.53 -7.20 28.76
C ARG A 605 4.53 -7.35 27.24
N PHE A 606 3.63 -6.68 26.54
CA PHE A 606 3.52 -6.68 25.07
C PHE A 606 4.85 -6.33 24.41
N TYR A 607 5.48 -5.24 24.82
CA TYR A 607 6.76 -4.80 24.24
C TYR A 607 7.91 -5.77 24.55
N SER A 608 7.94 -6.35 25.75
CA SER A 608 8.93 -7.37 26.12
C SER A 608 8.83 -8.61 25.23
N ILE A 609 7.60 -9.03 24.89
CA ILE A 609 7.36 -10.13 23.96
C ILE A 609 7.87 -9.78 22.56
N ILE A 610 7.62 -8.57 22.07
CA ILE A 610 8.12 -8.09 20.77
C ILE A 610 9.65 -8.23 20.71
N VAL A 611 10.34 -7.65 21.67
CA VAL A 611 11.82 -7.63 21.72
C VAL A 611 12.39 -9.05 21.79
N ALA A 612 11.82 -9.90 22.61
CA ALA A 612 12.40 -11.21 22.88
C ALA A 612 11.99 -12.29 21.86
N ARG A 613 10.82 -12.15 21.22
CA ARG A 613 10.27 -13.23 20.39
C ARG A 613 10.02 -12.85 18.94
N GLU A 614 9.51 -11.66 18.68
CA GLU A 614 9.15 -11.23 17.32
C GLU A 614 10.38 -10.64 16.58
N MET A 615 11.10 -9.69 17.17
CA MET A 615 12.27 -9.06 16.53
C MET A 615 13.33 -10.07 16.05
N PRO A 616 13.71 -11.13 16.81
CA PRO A 616 14.64 -12.13 16.32
C PRO A 616 14.14 -12.93 15.12
N VAL A 617 12.81 -13.06 14.94
CA VAL A 617 12.22 -13.68 13.76
C VAL A 617 12.37 -12.77 12.56
N TRP A 618 12.06 -11.47 12.73
CA TRP A 618 12.20 -10.48 11.67
C TRP A 618 13.65 -10.30 11.20
N GLU A 619 14.62 -10.30 12.13
CA GLU A 619 16.04 -10.25 11.80
C GLU A 619 16.47 -11.46 10.95
N ARG A 620 16.03 -12.67 11.29
CA ARG A 620 16.33 -13.87 10.49
C ARG A 620 15.69 -13.85 9.10
N LYS A 621 14.54 -13.19 8.96
CA LYS A 621 13.86 -13.00 7.67
C LYS A 621 14.43 -11.81 6.86
N GLY A 622 15.30 -10.99 7.46
CA GLY A 622 15.89 -9.83 6.82
C GLY A 622 14.94 -8.63 6.71
N TYR A 623 13.87 -8.60 7.51
CA TYR A 623 12.96 -7.44 7.51
C TYR A 623 13.63 -6.22 8.15
N VAL A 624 13.34 -5.06 7.58
CA VAL A 624 13.68 -3.78 8.18
C VAL A 624 12.56 -3.39 9.13
N PHE A 625 12.89 -2.98 10.34
CA PHE A 625 11.89 -2.60 11.36
C PHE A 625 12.45 -1.56 12.32
N LYS A 626 11.54 -0.84 13.00
CA LYS A 626 11.93 0.15 14.01
C LYS A 626 12.53 -0.53 15.23
N LYS A 627 13.78 -0.20 15.53
CA LYS A 627 14.45 -0.55 16.79
C LYS A 627 14.47 0.69 17.70
N ARG A 628 14.04 0.55 18.93
CA ARG A 628 14.19 1.59 19.96
C ARG A 628 15.48 1.40 20.72
#